data_695f77b3fd973f84bf965544cb2a27ef
#
_entry.id   695f77b3fd973f84bf965544cb2a27ef
#
_cell.length_a   1.000
_cell.length_b   1.000
_cell.length_c   1.000
_cell.angle_alpha   90.00
_cell.angle_beta   90.00
_cell.angle_gamma   90.00
#
_symmetry.space_group_name_H-M   'P 1'
#
loop_
_entity.id
_entity.type
_entity.pdbx_description
1 polymer ?
#
loop_
_entity_poly.entity_id
_entity_poly.type
_entity_poly.pdbx_seq_one_letter_code
_entity_poly.pdbx_strand_id
1 'polypeptide(L)'
;MIIIKHRVNNSKELKRLNNDYGVEIDLRSNNKQIYLHHDPYVKGELFSKWIKYYDHKLLVLNVKEEGLEEQILKILKKNKIKNFFFHDQTFSTILKNMHHTNVSIRFSEYEGLKKMNMLFNKIKWLWVDNFTKINLEKNFFLFLKKKDVKICIVSPELVKKERIKEINNIISKLKKNNLKIDAVCTKQPKLWLKYY
;
A
#
# COMPACT_ATOMS: atom_id res chain seq x y z
N MET A 1 -5.26 7.21 -11.29
CA MET A 1 -4.23 6.65 -10.37
C MET A 1 -4.28 7.40 -9.05
N ILE A 2 -4.23 6.71 -7.89
CA ILE A 2 -4.13 7.34 -6.56
C ILE A 2 -2.64 7.47 -6.19
N ILE A 3 -2.21 8.66 -5.77
CA ILE A 3 -0.87 8.84 -5.20
C ILE A 3 -0.96 8.60 -3.70
N ILE A 4 -0.22 7.63 -3.18
CA ILE A 4 -0.18 7.26 -1.78
C ILE A 4 1.10 7.82 -1.16
N LYS A 5 0.97 8.67 -0.14
CA LYS A 5 2.11 9.16 0.65
C LYS A 5 2.60 8.07 1.59
N HIS A 6 3.89 7.77 1.50
CA HIS A 6 4.54 6.73 2.26
C HIS A 6 4.84 7.17 3.70
N ARG A 7 4.49 6.32 4.70
CA ARG A 7 4.78 6.47 6.13
C ARG A 7 4.29 7.78 6.76
N VAL A 8 3.00 8.06 6.62
CA VAL A 8 2.36 9.22 7.28
C VAL A 8 1.99 8.86 8.72
N ASN A 9 2.99 8.56 9.54
CA ASN A 9 2.84 7.99 10.87
C ASN A 9 2.56 9.02 11.98
N ASN A 10 2.26 10.28 11.62
CA ASN A 10 1.88 11.31 12.57
C ASN A 10 0.78 12.22 12.04
N SER A 11 -0.09 12.69 12.94
CA SER A 11 -1.25 13.53 12.60
C SER A 11 -0.86 14.93 12.11
N LYS A 12 0.31 15.44 12.50
CA LYS A 12 0.80 16.76 12.05
C LYS A 12 1.12 16.73 10.54
N GLU A 13 1.74 15.65 10.04
CA GLU A 13 1.97 15.45 8.61
C GLU A 13 0.65 15.22 7.88
N LEU A 14 -0.21 14.34 8.43
CA LEU A 14 -1.51 14.01 7.84
C LEU A 14 -2.35 15.26 7.54
N LYS A 15 -2.49 16.17 8.51
CA LYS A 15 -3.27 17.41 8.38
C LYS A 15 -2.77 18.39 7.31
N ARG A 16 -1.52 18.24 6.84
CA ARG A 16 -0.90 19.09 5.82
C ARG A 16 -1.00 18.51 4.41
N LEU A 17 -1.42 17.24 4.32
CA LEU A 17 -1.54 16.57 3.03
C LEU A 17 -2.85 16.93 2.34
N ASN A 18 -2.80 16.96 1.01
CA ASN A 18 -4.00 17.04 0.20
C ASN A 18 -4.82 15.75 0.38
N ASN A 19 -6.12 15.89 0.66
CA ASN A 19 -7.05 14.77 0.86
C ASN A 19 -7.24 13.92 -0.40
N ASP A 20 -6.88 14.43 -1.58
CA ASP A 20 -6.86 13.66 -2.82
C ASP A 20 -5.80 12.55 -2.85
N TYR A 21 -4.84 12.57 -1.94
CA TYR A 21 -3.87 11.50 -1.80
C TYR A 21 -4.43 10.34 -0.97
N GLY A 22 -3.90 9.16 -1.22
CA GLY A 22 -3.90 8.08 -0.25
C GLY A 22 -2.75 8.25 0.73
N VAL A 23 -2.80 7.55 1.85
CA VAL A 23 -1.72 7.51 2.83
C VAL A 23 -1.41 6.07 3.23
N GLU A 24 -0.14 5.79 3.44
CA GLU A 24 0.34 4.54 3.99
C GLU A 24 0.88 4.80 5.40
N ILE A 25 0.54 3.91 6.34
CA ILE A 25 0.93 3.98 7.74
C ILE A 25 1.43 2.63 8.22
N ASP A 26 2.41 2.64 9.13
CA ASP A 26 2.94 1.45 9.79
C ASP A 26 2.26 1.23 11.14
N LEU A 27 1.70 0.04 11.37
CA LEU A 27 0.95 -0.33 12.55
C LEU A 27 1.70 -1.34 13.42
N ARG A 28 1.88 -0.99 14.68
CA ARG A 28 2.45 -1.84 15.73
C ARG A 28 1.62 -1.78 16.99
N SER A 29 1.87 -2.70 17.90
CA SER A 29 1.20 -2.72 19.21
C SER A 29 2.16 -2.53 20.40
N ASN A 30 1.62 -2.00 21.46
CA ASN A 30 2.23 -2.00 22.78
C ASN A 30 1.11 -1.96 23.83
N ASN A 31 1.13 -2.86 24.81
CA ASN A 31 0.13 -2.94 25.88
C ASN A 31 -1.32 -2.87 25.36
N LYS A 32 -1.65 -3.70 24.35
CA LYS A 32 -2.98 -3.76 23.70
C LYS A 32 -3.42 -2.47 23.00
N GLN A 33 -2.54 -1.48 22.83
CA GLN A 33 -2.81 -0.27 22.08
C GLN A 33 -2.06 -0.30 20.75
N ILE A 34 -2.69 0.21 19.67
CA ILE A 34 -2.08 0.30 18.34
C ILE A 34 -1.43 1.67 18.18
N TYR A 35 -0.16 1.66 17.78
CA TYR A 35 0.68 2.82 17.54
C TYR A 35 1.15 2.86 16.08
N LEU A 36 1.46 4.05 15.60
CA LEU A 36 2.01 4.30 14.28
C LEU A 36 3.52 4.44 14.38
N HIS A 37 4.26 3.40 14.03
CA HIS A 37 5.70 3.45 13.90
C HIS A 37 6.23 2.31 13.05
N HIS A 38 7.26 2.59 12.22
CA HIS A 38 7.89 1.57 11.40
C HIS A 38 8.74 0.62 12.22
N ASP A 39 9.58 1.15 13.11
CA ASP A 39 10.55 0.34 13.87
C ASP A 39 9.91 -0.29 15.11
N PRO A 40 10.33 -1.51 15.49
CA PRO A 40 9.87 -2.14 16.72
C PRO A 40 10.36 -1.37 17.95
N TYR A 41 9.65 -1.55 19.07
CA TYR A 41 10.01 -0.97 20.39
C TYR A 41 10.01 0.55 20.49
N VAL A 42 9.63 1.26 19.43
CA VAL A 42 9.50 2.73 19.42
C VAL A 42 8.04 3.11 19.58
N LYS A 43 7.75 3.98 20.55
CA LYS A 43 6.40 4.49 20.80
C LYS A 43 6.08 5.62 19.82
N GLY A 44 5.13 5.36 18.92
CA GLY A 44 4.60 6.34 17.99
C GLY A 44 3.30 7.00 18.48
N GLU A 45 2.59 7.68 17.60
CA GLU A 45 1.26 8.22 17.85
C GLU A 45 0.22 7.09 17.92
N LEU A 46 -0.76 7.21 18.83
CA LEU A 46 -1.87 6.25 18.93
C LEU A 46 -2.72 6.28 17.64
N PHE A 47 -2.93 5.11 17.03
CA PHE A 47 -3.78 5.00 15.86
C PHE A 47 -5.20 5.54 16.10
N SER A 48 -5.77 5.28 17.29
CA SER A 48 -7.09 5.78 17.68
C SER A 48 -7.20 7.31 17.80
N LYS A 49 -6.07 8.00 17.97
CA LYS A 49 -5.99 9.48 17.92
C LYS A 49 -5.79 9.97 16.49
N TRP A 50 -4.83 9.40 15.78
CA TRP A 50 -4.46 9.75 14.42
C TRP A 50 -5.64 9.63 13.44
N ILE A 51 -6.40 8.54 13.51
CA ILE A 51 -7.51 8.24 12.59
C ILE A 51 -8.64 9.28 12.61
N LYS A 52 -8.77 10.05 13.70
CA LYS A 52 -9.76 11.13 13.82
C LYS A 52 -9.53 12.28 12.84
N TYR A 53 -8.31 12.40 12.31
CA TYR A 53 -7.92 13.43 11.33
C TYR A 53 -7.84 12.90 9.90
N TYR A 54 -8.15 11.61 9.73
CA TYR A 54 -8.07 10.98 8.41
C TYR A 54 -9.31 11.31 7.57
N ASP A 55 -9.05 11.95 6.43
CA ASP A 55 -10.06 12.25 5.40
C ASP A 55 -9.40 12.21 4.00
N HIS A 56 -8.81 11.06 3.66
CA HIS A 56 -8.03 10.87 2.43
C HIS A 56 -8.61 9.75 1.56
N LYS A 57 -8.24 9.71 0.28
CA LYS A 57 -8.83 8.80 -0.71
C LYS A 57 -8.63 7.31 -0.44
N LEU A 58 -7.50 6.92 0.15
CA LEU A 58 -7.16 5.50 0.36
C LEU A 58 -6.21 5.37 1.55
N LEU A 59 -6.51 4.43 2.45
CA LEU A 59 -5.65 4.09 3.58
C LEU A 59 -4.96 2.75 3.36
N VAL A 60 -3.64 2.74 3.33
CA VAL A 60 -2.83 1.52 3.33
C VAL A 60 -2.34 1.24 4.73
N LEU A 61 -2.73 0.11 5.26
CA LEU A 61 -2.45 -0.35 6.61
C LEU A 61 -1.30 -1.36 6.58
N ASN A 62 -0.07 -0.87 6.73
CA ASN A 62 1.12 -1.70 6.75
C ASN A 62 1.28 -2.33 8.15
N VAL A 63 0.78 -3.56 8.30
CA VAL A 63 0.71 -4.25 9.60
C VAL A 63 2.04 -4.95 9.86
N LYS A 64 2.77 -4.47 10.87
CA LYS A 64 4.10 -4.98 11.24
C LYS A 64 4.07 -6.12 12.26
N GLU A 65 2.88 -6.50 12.72
CA GLU A 65 2.66 -7.54 13.73
C GLU A 65 1.37 -8.29 13.42
N GLU A 66 1.36 -9.60 13.54
CA GLU A 66 0.15 -10.40 13.37
C GLU A 66 -0.83 -10.24 14.53
N GLY A 67 -2.13 -10.39 14.24
CA GLY A 67 -3.19 -10.41 15.25
C GLY A 67 -3.78 -9.04 15.59
N LEU A 68 -3.40 -7.97 14.87
CA LEU A 68 -3.95 -6.62 15.08
C LEU A 68 -5.22 -6.36 14.25
N GLU A 69 -5.53 -7.20 13.27
CA GLU A 69 -6.52 -6.95 12.22
C GLU A 69 -7.92 -6.67 12.78
N GLU A 70 -8.39 -7.48 13.72
CA GLU A 70 -9.72 -7.28 14.32
C GLU A 70 -9.84 -5.93 15.05
N GLN A 71 -8.80 -5.58 15.81
CA GLN A 71 -8.77 -4.32 16.54
C GLN A 71 -8.71 -3.13 15.56
N ILE A 72 -7.91 -3.24 14.49
CA ILE A 72 -7.85 -2.24 13.43
C ILE A 72 -9.23 -2.07 12.78
N LEU A 73 -9.88 -3.17 12.38
CA LEU A 73 -11.21 -3.16 11.76
C LEU A 73 -12.27 -2.49 12.66
N LYS A 74 -12.24 -2.74 13.98
CA LYS A 74 -13.13 -2.07 14.95
C LYS A 74 -12.90 -0.55 14.94
N ILE A 75 -11.64 -0.10 14.90
CA ILE A 75 -11.29 1.33 14.86
C ILE A 75 -11.75 1.95 13.54
N LEU A 76 -11.50 1.30 12.40
CA LEU A 76 -11.93 1.77 11.08
C LEU A 76 -13.46 1.89 10.99
N LYS A 77 -14.18 0.87 11.44
CA LYS A 77 -15.65 0.87 11.46
C LYS A 77 -16.21 2.03 12.31
N LYS A 78 -15.66 2.24 13.51
CA LYS A 78 -16.05 3.36 14.39
C LYS A 78 -15.85 4.72 13.72
N ASN A 79 -14.81 4.88 12.91
CA ASN A 79 -14.49 6.12 12.20
C ASN A 79 -15.07 6.16 10.77
N LYS A 80 -15.92 5.18 10.37
CA LYS A 80 -16.59 5.09 9.07
C LYS A 80 -15.63 5.02 7.88
N ILE A 81 -14.40 4.53 8.07
CA ILE A 81 -13.40 4.36 7.02
C ILE A 81 -13.71 3.10 6.21
N LYS A 82 -13.96 3.25 4.91
CA LYS A 82 -14.33 2.16 4.00
C LYS A 82 -13.28 1.84 2.96
N ASN A 83 -12.50 2.83 2.53
CA ASN A 83 -11.52 2.69 1.46
C ASN A 83 -10.12 2.46 2.03
N PHE A 84 -9.77 1.20 2.27
CA PHE A 84 -8.50 0.78 2.83
C PHE A 84 -8.11 -0.61 2.34
N PHE A 85 -6.84 -0.98 2.52
CA PHE A 85 -6.39 -2.37 2.44
C PHE A 85 -5.23 -2.64 3.40
N PHE A 86 -5.15 -3.90 3.85
CA PHE A 86 -4.04 -4.40 4.65
C PHE A 86 -2.86 -4.76 3.75
N HIS A 87 -1.67 -4.42 4.20
CA HIS A 87 -0.41 -4.71 3.52
C HIS A 87 0.62 -5.30 4.49
N ASP A 88 1.61 -6.00 3.93
CA ASP A 88 2.76 -6.60 4.63
C ASP A 88 2.39 -7.72 5.63
N GLN A 89 1.23 -8.33 5.45
CA GLN A 89 0.81 -9.47 6.25
C GLN A 89 1.55 -10.74 5.83
N THR A 90 1.76 -11.67 6.77
CA THR A 90 2.26 -13.00 6.43
C THR A 90 1.27 -13.76 5.55
N PHE A 91 1.76 -14.75 4.82
CA PHE A 91 0.92 -15.53 3.92
C PHE A 91 -0.22 -16.26 4.68
N SER A 92 0.04 -16.77 5.88
CA SER A 92 -0.97 -17.39 6.75
C SER A 92 -2.08 -16.40 7.14
N THR A 93 -1.69 -15.19 7.49
CA THR A 93 -2.64 -14.12 7.85
C THR A 93 -3.46 -13.67 6.63
N ILE A 94 -2.84 -13.58 5.45
CA ILE A 94 -3.57 -13.31 4.19
C ILE A 94 -4.64 -14.39 3.96
N LEU A 95 -4.30 -15.67 4.04
CA LEU A 95 -5.26 -16.77 3.86
C LEU A 95 -6.42 -16.71 4.84
N LYS A 96 -6.15 -16.40 6.10
CA LYS A 96 -7.15 -16.23 7.15
C LYS A 96 -8.09 -15.05 6.88
N ASN A 97 -7.54 -13.93 6.39
CA ASN A 97 -8.25 -12.65 6.26
C ASN A 97 -8.76 -12.36 4.83
N MET A 98 -8.41 -13.16 3.82
CA MET A 98 -8.78 -12.90 2.42
C MET A 98 -10.31 -12.86 2.16
N HIS A 99 -11.11 -13.37 3.08
CA HIS A 99 -12.57 -13.28 3.00
C HIS A 99 -13.07 -11.84 3.23
N HIS A 100 -12.26 -10.99 3.83
CA HIS A 100 -12.58 -9.57 4.03
C HIS A 100 -12.27 -8.70 2.81
N THR A 101 -11.76 -9.26 1.72
CA THR A 101 -11.47 -8.60 0.40
C THR A 101 -10.52 -7.41 0.44
N ASN A 102 -10.14 -6.93 1.62
CA ASN A 102 -9.31 -5.73 1.82
C ASN A 102 -7.85 -6.08 2.14
N VAL A 103 -7.32 -7.12 1.52
CA VAL A 103 -5.91 -7.52 1.65
C VAL A 103 -5.15 -7.32 0.34
N SER A 104 -3.85 -7.03 0.43
CA SER A 104 -2.94 -7.03 -0.70
C SER A 104 -1.97 -8.20 -0.63
N ILE A 105 -1.50 -8.62 -1.80
CA ILE A 105 -0.35 -9.52 -1.93
C ILE A 105 0.84 -8.72 -2.44
N ARG A 106 2.04 -9.01 -1.91
CA ARG A 106 3.30 -8.49 -2.42
C ARG A 106 3.72 -9.24 -3.67
N PHE A 107 4.35 -8.50 -4.55
CA PHE A 107 5.02 -9.01 -5.72
C PHE A 107 6.30 -8.23 -5.97
N SER A 108 7.37 -8.93 -6.25
CA SER A 108 8.65 -8.35 -6.62
C SER A 108 9.39 -9.26 -7.59
N GLU A 109 10.57 -8.84 -8.03
CA GLU A 109 11.49 -9.69 -8.80
C GLU A 109 11.98 -10.91 -8.01
N TYR A 110 11.84 -10.91 -6.67
CA TYR A 110 12.24 -12.01 -5.77
C TYR A 110 11.07 -12.90 -5.33
N GLU A 111 9.84 -12.46 -5.53
CA GLU A 111 8.62 -13.15 -5.10
C GLU A 111 7.79 -13.57 -6.32
N GLY A 112 7.94 -14.84 -6.72
CA GLY A 112 7.23 -15.38 -7.88
C GLY A 112 5.75 -15.66 -7.60
N LEU A 113 4.87 -15.29 -8.53
CA LEU A 113 3.41 -15.41 -8.40
C LEU A 113 2.81 -16.70 -8.97
N LYS A 114 3.59 -17.59 -9.59
CA LYS A 114 3.05 -18.80 -10.25
C LYS A 114 2.16 -19.65 -9.34
N LYS A 115 2.45 -19.70 -8.03
CA LYS A 115 1.65 -20.43 -7.03
C LYS A 115 0.47 -19.62 -6.46
N MET A 116 0.36 -18.33 -6.76
CA MET A 116 -0.64 -17.43 -6.18
C MET A 116 -1.85 -17.19 -7.09
N ASN A 117 -1.91 -17.82 -8.28
CA ASN A 117 -3.00 -17.59 -9.24
C ASN A 117 -4.41 -17.81 -8.66
N MET A 118 -4.54 -18.75 -7.71
CA MET A 118 -5.82 -19.03 -7.03
C MET A 118 -6.28 -17.88 -6.12
N LEU A 119 -5.35 -17.04 -5.66
CA LEU A 119 -5.65 -15.94 -4.74
C LEU A 119 -6.17 -14.69 -5.46
N PHE A 120 -5.86 -14.52 -6.76
CA PHE A 120 -6.29 -13.33 -7.51
C PHE A 120 -7.80 -13.17 -7.69
N ASN A 121 -8.58 -14.21 -7.41
CA ASN A 121 -10.05 -14.11 -7.33
C ASN A 121 -10.54 -13.61 -5.95
N LYS A 122 -9.66 -13.55 -4.95
CA LYS A 122 -9.99 -13.29 -3.53
C LYS A 122 -9.35 -12.03 -2.98
N ILE A 123 -8.31 -11.52 -3.65
CA ILE A 123 -7.63 -10.28 -3.28
C ILE A 123 -8.07 -9.12 -4.17
N LYS A 124 -7.97 -7.91 -3.65
CA LYS A 124 -8.29 -6.68 -4.41
C LYS A 124 -7.08 -5.87 -4.81
N TRP A 125 -5.94 -6.06 -4.17
CA TRP A 125 -4.74 -5.28 -4.40
C TRP A 125 -3.50 -6.14 -4.60
N LEU A 126 -2.69 -5.79 -5.60
CA LEU A 126 -1.32 -6.23 -5.74
C LEU A 126 -0.39 -5.07 -5.40
N TRP A 127 0.49 -5.29 -4.45
CA TRP A 127 1.56 -4.36 -4.07
C TRP A 127 2.84 -4.78 -4.78
N VAL A 128 3.29 -3.94 -5.72
CA VAL A 128 4.44 -4.24 -6.58
C VAL A 128 5.66 -3.53 -6.04
N ASP A 129 6.52 -4.27 -5.34
CA ASP A 129 7.82 -3.78 -4.91
C ASP A 129 8.80 -3.68 -6.09
N ASN A 130 9.80 -2.84 -5.95
CA ASN A 130 10.74 -2.49 -6.98
C ASN A 130 12.15 -2.41 -6.38
N PHE A 131 12.70 -3.55 -5.94
CA PHE A 131 13.99 -3.59 -5.26
C PHE A 131 15.14 -3.27 -6.21
N THR A 132 15.13 -3.80 -7.43
CA THR A 132 16.13 -3.53 -8.47
C THR A 132 15.48 -3.01 -9.76
N LYS A 133 14.35 -3.59 -10.16
CA LYS A 133 13.60 -3.22 -11.37
C LYS A 133 12.11 -3.52 -11.21
N ILE A 134 11.26 -2.79 -11.92
CA ILE A 134 9.84 -3.16 -12.03
C ILE A 134 9.73 -4.39 -12.93
N ASN A 135 9.26 -5.48 -12.35
CA ASN A 135 9.02 -6.75 -13.03
C ASN A 135 7.52 -6.92 -13.33
N LEU A 136 6.93 -5.97 -14.04
CA LEU A 136 5.52 -6.02 -14.42
C LEU A 136 5.41 -6.21 -15.95
N GLU A 137 5.31 -7.46 -16.36
CA GLU A 137 5.13 -7.83 -17.77
C GLU A 137 3.70 -7.49 -18.24
N LYS A 138 3.57 -7.10 -19.50
CA LYS A 138 2.29 -6.70 -20.12
C LYS A 138 1.21 -7.78 -19.99
N ASN A 139 1.55 -9.04 -20.27
CA ASN A 139 0.59 -10.14 -20.20
C ASN A 139 0.11 -10.39 -18.78
N PHE A 140 1.01 -10.32 -17.81
CA PHE A 140 0.66 -10.44 -16.39
C PHE A 140 -0.22 -9.27 -15.92
N PHE A 141 0.12 -8.03 -16.33
CA PHE A 141 -0.72 -6.86 -16.06
C PHE A 141 -2.15 -7.04 -16.58
N LEU A 142 -2.30 -7.46 -17.85
CA LEU A 142 -3.62 -7.69 -18.45
C LEU A 142 -4.39 -8.81 -17.75
N PHE A 143 -3.70 -9.86 -17.33
CA PHE A 143 -4.29 -10.93 -16.52
C PHE A 143 -4.86 -10.39 -15.18
N LEU A 144 -4.11 -9.57 -14.45
CA LEU A 144 -4.57 -8.95 -13.21
C LEU A 144 -5.80 -8.07 -13.43
N LYS A 145 -5.82 -7.30 -14.51
CA LYS A 145 -6.97 -6.46 -14.87
C LYS A 145 -8.22 -7.28 -15.17
N LYS A 146 -8.10 -8.42 -15.85
CA LYS A 146 -9.20 -9.37 -16.07
C LYS A 146 -9.75 -9.94 -14.76
N LYS A 147 -8.93 -10.00 -13.69
CA LYS A 147 -9.31 -10.47 -12.35
C LYS A 147 -9.79 -9.34 -11.43
N ASP A 148 -9.96 -8.13 -11.93
CA ASP A 148 -10.31 -6.93 -11.14
C ASP A 148 -9.35 -6.66 -9.98
N VAL A 149 -8.07 -7.03 -10.13
CA VAL A 149 -7.02 -6.74 -9.16
C VAL A 149 -6.43 -5.37 -9.45
N LYS A 150 -6.48 -4.50 -8.45
CA LYS A 150 -5.86 -3.17 -8.49
C LYS A 150 -4.36 -3.28 -8.25
N ILE A 151 -3.59 -2.44 -8.94
CA ILE A 151 -2.12 -2.48 -8.93
C ILE A 151 -1.59 -1.21 -8.27
N CYS A 152 -0.88 -1.38 -7.17
CA CYS A 152 -0.12 -0.32 -6.50
C CYS A 152 1.38 -0.56 -6.72
N ILE A 153 2.07 0.38 -7.36
CA ILE A 153 3.54 0.32 -7.54
C ILE A 153 4.23 1.04 -6.39
N VAL A 154 5.28 0.43 -5.86
CA VAL A 154 6.21 1.09 -4.94
C VAL A 154 7.21 1.89 -5.76
N SER A 155 7.31 3.18 -5.49
CA SER A 155 8.22 4.07 -6.20
C SER A 155 9.69 3.76 -5.84
N PRO A 156 10.61 3.77 -6.83
CA PRO A 156 11.98 3.26 -6.64
C PRO A 156 12.79 4.02 -5.58
N GLU A 157 12.49 5.29 -5.35
CA GLU A 157 13.17 6.08 -4.31
C GLU A 157 12.83 5.64 -2.88
N LEU A 158 11.79 4.83 -2.69
CA LEU A 158 11.48 4.26 -1.37
C LEU A 158 12.45 3.14 -0.99
N VAL A 159 13.05 2.48 -1.97
CA VAL A 159 14.06 1.43 -1.78
C VAL A 159 15.45 2.06 -1.61
N LYS A 160 15.84 2.94 -2.55
CA LYS A 160 17.09 3.71 -2.49
C LYS A 160 16.86 5.11 -3.03
N LYS A 161 17.23 6.12 -2.25
CA LYS A 161 16.98 7.54 -2.56
C LYS A 161 17.52 7.97 -3.93
N GLU A 162 18.64 7.43 -4.34
CA GLU A 162 19.30 7.74 -5.62
C GLU A 162 18.49 7.30 -6.84
N ARG A 163 17.58 6.34 -6.65
CA ARG A 163 16.72 5.81 -7.71
C ARG A 163 15.55 6.74 -8.08
N ILE A 164 15.47 7.91 -7.47
CA ILE A 164 14.47 8.94 -7.83
C ILE A 164 14.47 9.27 -9.33
N LYS A 165 15.65 9.26 -9.98
CA LYS A 165 15.80 9.48 -11.43
C LYS A 165 15.16 8.41 -12.30
N GLU A 166 14.89 7.22 -11.77
CA GLU A 166 14.24 6.14 -12.50
C GLU A 166 12.72 6.37 -12.68
N ILE A 167 12.10 7.24 -11.87
CA ILE A 167 10.64 7.49 -11.90
C ILE A 167 10.16 7.86 -13.31
N ASN A 168 10.86 8.77 -13.99
CA ASN A 168 10.48 9.20 -15.34
C ASN A 168 10.55 8.04 -16.36
N ASN A 169 11.57 7.16 -16.24
CA ASN A 169 11.72 5.99 -17.10
C ASN A 169 10.58 4.99 -16.88
N ILE A 170 10.19 4.80 -15.62
CA ILE A 170 9.06 3.94 -15.25
C ILE A 170 7.76 4.50 -15.85
N ILE A 171 7.50 5.79 -15.67
CA ILE A 171 6.32 6.46 -16.23
C ILE A 171 6.28 6.31 -17.77
N SER A 172 7.40 6.55 -18.45
CA SER A 172 7.52 6.40 -19.89
C SER A 172 7.23 4.96 -20.34
N LYS A 173 7.76 3.96 -19.61
CA LYS A 173 7.52 2.54 -19.90
C LYS A 173 6.04 2.17 -19.71
N LEU A 174 5.40 2.63 -18.63
CA LEU A 174 3.98 2.41 -18.38
C LEU A 174 3.12 3.01 -19.49
N LYS A 175 3.39 4.25 -19.89
CA LYS A 175 2.69 4.93 -21.00
C LYS A 175 2.88 4.22 -22.33
N LYS A 176 4.13 3.90 -22.71
CA LYS A 176 4.45 3.21 -23.97
C LYS A 176 3.72 1.87 -24.10
N ASN A 177 3.55 1.15 -23.00
CA ASN A 177 2.87 -0.16 -23.00
C ASN A 177 1.36 -0.07 -22.69
N ASN A 178 0.82 1.15 -22.52
CA ASN A 178 -0.58 1.40 -22.11
C ASN A 178 -0.98 0.65 -20.81
N LEU A 179 -0.08 0.63 -19.83
CA LEU A 179 -0.30 -0.03 -18.54
C LEU A 179 -0.85 0.96 -17.52
N LYS A 180 -2.16 0.95 -17.29
CA LYS A 180 -2.86 1.85 -16.35
C LYS A 180 -2.85 1.28 -14.94
N ILE A 181 -1.93 1.74 -14.09
CA ILE A 181 -1.86 1.39 -12.67
C ILE A 181 -2.93 2.16 -11.86
N ASP A 182 -3.35 1.59 -10.73
CA ASP A 182 -4.41 2.15 -9.88
C ASP A 182 -3.84 3.10 -8.81
N ALA A 183 -2.64 2.77 -8.29
CA ALA A 183 -1.98 3.59 -7.28
C ALA A 183 -0.45 3.53 -7.40
N VAL A 184 0.21 4.50 -6.78
CA VAL A 184 1.66 4.51 -6.54
C VAL A 184 1.94 4.97 -5.12
N CYS A 185 2.76 4.21 -4.37
CA CYS A 185 3.26 4.62 -3.07
C CYS A 185 4.60 5.34 -3.25
N THR A 186 4.72 6.58 -2.77
CA THR A 186 5.89 7.45 -3.03
C THR A 186 6.10 8.53 -1.96
N LYS A 187 7.32 9.03 -1.84
CA LYS A 187 7.67 10.29 -1.18
C LYS A 187 7.73 11.47 -2.16
N GLN A 188 7.62 11.22 -3.48
CA GLN A 188 7.79 12.19 -4.57
C GLN A 188 6.49 12.38 -5.40
N PRO A 189 5.38 12.83 -4.79
CA PRO A 189 4.08 12.91 -5.48
C PRO A 189 4.13 13.77 -6.74
N LYS A 190 4.88 14.90 -6.72
CA LYS A 190 4.98 15.81 -7.87
C LYS A 190 5.57 15.17 -9.13
N LEU A 191 6.49 14.20 -8.97
CA LEU A 191 7.07 13.51 -10.11
C LEU A 191 6.06 12.54 -10.75
N TRP A 192 5.24 11.88 -9.95
CA TRP A 192 4.23 10.94 -10.42
C TRP A 192 2.99 11.61 -11.01
N LEU A 193 2.72 12.87 -10.69
CA LEU A 193 1.65 13.65 -11.36
C LEU A 193 1.86 13.75 -12.88
N LYS A 194 3.10 13.64 -13.38
CA LYS A 194 3.41 13.59 -14.82
C LYS A 194 2.90 12.32 -15.53
N TYR A 195 2.42 11.32 -14.79
CA TYR A 195 1.82 10.12 -15.35
C TYR A 195 0.44 10.37 -15.97
N TYR A 196 -0.26 11.39 -15.54
CA TYR A 196 -1.57 11.81 -16.07
C TYR A 196 -1.50 12.56 -17.40
#